data_7cab8f45685dd404b44470a100332621
#
_entry.id   7cab8f45685dd404b44470a100332621
#
_cell.length_a   1.000
_cell.length_b   1.000
_cell.length_c   1.000
_cell.angle_alpha   90.00
_cell.angle_beta   90.00
_cell.angle_gamma   90.00
#
_symmetry.space_group_name_H-M   'P 1'
#
loop_
_entity.id
_entity.type
_entity.pdbx_description
1 polymer ?
#
loop_
_entity_poly.entity_id
_entity_poly.type
_entity_poly.pdbx_seq_one_letter_code
_entity_poly.pdbx_strand_id
1 'polypeptide(L)'
;MPADLIDGRAIAKKVRAEVAERAKKLVAQGLRPGLAVVMVGDDPASAVYTASKAKAAEEAGMYSVNLRLPAETTQAELLRRVDELNADFKIHGILIQMPLPKQIDADTIIRRIEPSKDVDGFHPVNVGKMLIGERDGFIPCTPAGIQVLLKESGVKTPGKNCVVIGRSIIVGKPMAALMMQDNDNANCTVTVCHRHTTDLKSHTKTADILIVAAGRPRIVTGDMVKAGAVVIDVGMNRIADPRSKSGTRLEGDVDFDSVREVASKITPVPGGVGPMTIAMLMANTVRAAEMRLP
;
A
#
# COMPACT_ATOMS: atom_id res chain seq x y z
N MET A 1 26.65 -14.53 -1.06
CA MET A 1 26.63 -13.22 -0.36
C MET A 1 25.18 -12.99 0.06
N PRO A 2 24.92 -12.48 1.26
CA PRO A 2 23.57 -12.19 1.71
C PRO A 2 22.91 -11.16 0.79
N ALA A 3 21.57 -11.19 0.71
CA ALA A 3 20.79 -10.30 -0.16
C ALA A 3 21.01 -8.82 0.14
N ASP A 4 21.02 -7.99 -0.90
CA ASP A 4 20.96 -6.54 -0.78
C ASP A 4 19.63 -6.11 -0.17
N LEU A 5 19.65 -5.11 0.70
CA LEU A 5 18.45 -4.58 1.30
C LEU A 5 17.76 -3.56 0.37
N ILE A 6 16.46 -3.75 0.16
CA ILE A 6 15.61 -2.74 -0.46
C ILE A 6 15.15 -1.77 0.63
N ASP A 7 15.84 -0.64 0.78
CA ASP A 7 15.54 0.36 1.81
C ASP A 7 14.31 1.19 1.43
N GLY A 8 13.13 0.74 1.87
CA GLY A 8 11.89 1.44 1.63
C GLY A 8 11.79 2.80 2.33
N ARG A 9 12.52 3.03 3.42
CA ARG A 9 12.56 4.34 4.10
C ARG A 9 13.27 5.38 3.24
N ALA A 10 14.43 5.04 2.68
CA ALA A 10 15.19 5.93 1.81
C ALA A 10 14.40 6.25 0.54
N ILE A 11 13.81 5.23 -0.11
CA ILE A 11 13.00 5.42 -1.33
C ILE A 11 11.74 6.24 -1.03
N ALA A 12 11.02 5.95 0.06
CA ALA A 12 9.85 6.72 0.46
C ALA A 12 10.18 8.19 0.77
N LYS A 13 11.35 8.47 1.36
CA LYS A 13 11.82 9.85 1.60
C LYS A 13 12.00 10.60 0.27
N LYS A 14 12.61 9.97 -0.74
CA LYS A 14 12.77 10.53 -2.09
C LYS A 14 11.41 10.85 -2.70
N VAL A 15 10.50 9.86 -2.74
CA VAL A 15 9.15 10.05 -3.30
C VAL A 15 8.39 11.17 -2.58
N ARG A 16 8.44 11.23 -1.25
CA ARG A 16 7.77 12.30 -0.49
C ARG A 16 8.34 13.68 -0.81
N ALA A 17 9.66 13.80 -1.02
CA ALA A 17 10.26 15.06 -1.43
C ALA A 17 9.76 15.51 -2.81
N GLU A 18 9.70 14.60 -3.78
CA GLU A 18 9.14 14.90 -5.12
C GLU A 18 7.65 15.28 -5.05
N VAL A 19 6.88 14.62 -4.21
CA VAL A 19 5.46 14.93 -3.98
C VAL A 19 5.28 16.29 -3.33
N ALA A 20 6.13 16.66 -2.35
CA ALA A 20 6.09 17.96 -1.69
C ALA A 20 6.38 19.11 -2.70
N GLU A 21 7.33 18.93 -3.62
CA GLU A 21 7.60 19.92 -4.67
C GLU A 21 6.41 20.06 -5.64
N ARG A 22 5.73 18.97 -5.99
CA ARG A 22 4.50 19.03 -6.79
C ARG A 22 3.38 19.75 -6.05
N ALA A 23 3.15 19.42 -4.78
CA ALA A 23 2.17 20.11 -3.94
C ALA A 23 2.45 21.62 -3.84
N LYS A 24 3.71 22.01 -3.65
CA LYS A 24 4.14 23.41 -3.61
C LYS A 24 3.81 24.17 -4.91
N LYS A 25 4.02 23.53 -6.07
CA LYS A 25 3.65 24.11 -7.37
C LYS A 25 2.14 24.34 -7.48
N LEU A 26 1.32 23.41 -7.03
CA LEU A 26 -0.14 23.54 -7.02
C LEU A 26 -0.58 24.67 -6.08
N VAL A 27 0.01 24.77 -4.89
CA VAL A 27 -0.28 25.86 -3.94
C VAL A 27 0.06 27.24 -4.54
N ALA A 28 1.16 27.34 -5.29
CA ALA A 28 1.51 28.57 -6.00
C ALA A 28 0.49 28.96 -7.10
N GLN A 29 -0.28 27.99 -7.60
CA GLN A 29 -1.38 28.20 -8.54
C GLN A 29 -2.75 28.40 -7.86
N GLY A 30 -2.77 28.52 -6.51
CA GLY A 30 -3.99 28.70 -5.73
C GLY A 30 -4.74 27.39 -5.39
N LEU A 31 -4.20 26.22 -5.74
CA LEU A 31 -4.82 24.92 -5.46
C LEU A 31 -4.01 24.14 -4.41
N ARG A 32 -4.49 24.08 -3.18
CA ARG A 32 -3.86 23.30 -2.11
C ARG A 32 -4.42 21.88 -2.09
N PRO A 33 -3.61 20.83 -2.37
CA PRO A 33 -4.09 19.44 -2.24
C PRO A 33 -4.64 19.17 -0.84
N GLY A 34 -5.77 18.50 -0.74
CA GLY A 34 -6.44 18.19 0.52
C GLY A 34 -6.71 16.72 0.71
N LEU A 35 -6.33 16.18 1.87
CA LEU A 35 -6.56 14.78 2.28
C LEU A 35 -7.43 14.73 3.51
N ALA A 36 -8.52 13.97 3.45
CA ALA A 36 -9.30 13.58 4.60
C ALA A 36 -8.98 12.12 4.98
N VAL A 37 -8.63 11.92 6.24
CA VAL A 37 -8.41 10.59 6.83
C VAL A 37 -9.48 10.36 7.89
N VAL A 38 -10.28 9.32 7.70
CA VAL A 38 -11.39 8.97 8.61
C VAL A 38 -11.05 7.68 9.34
N MET A 39 -11.13 7.70 10.65
CA MET A 39 -10.98 6.54 11.52
C MET A 39 -12.22 6.36 12.37
N VAL A 40 -12.73 5.14 12.46
CA VAL A 40 -13.84 4.77 13.33
C VAL A 40 -13.34 3.83 14.41
N GLY A 41 -13.57 4.20 15.67
CA GLY A 41 -13.08 3.46 16.84
C GLY A 41 -11.67 3.87 17.28
N ASP A 42 -11.14 3.12 18.27
CA ASP A 42 -9.93 3.48 19.00
C ASP A 42 -8.81 2.42 18.87
N ASP A 43 -8.77 1.67 17.77
CA ASP A 43 -7.68 0.71 17.55
C ASP A 43 -6.31 1.41 17.58
N PRO A 44 -5.41 1.04 18.54
CA PRO A 44 -4.15 1.75 18.72
C PRO A 44 -3.23 1.67 17.50
N ALA A 45 -3.27 0.58 16.75
CA ALA A 45 -2.45 0.44 15.54
C ALA A 45 -2.94 1.40 14.45
N SER A 46 -4.25 1.46 14.22
CA SER A 46 -4.90 2.38 13.29
C SER A 46 -4.64 3.85 13.67
N ALA A 47 -4.66 4.17 14.96
CA ALA A 47 -4.38 5.54 15.44
C ALA A 47 -2.95 5.99 15.09
N VAL A 48 -1.94 5.12 15.28
CA VAL A 48 -0.55 5.43 14.91
C VAL A 48 -0.40 5.63 13.40
N TYR A 49 -1.03 4.77 12.59
CA TYR A 49 -1.00 4.90 11.14
C TYR A 49 -1.70 6.17 10.65
N THR A 50 -2.86 6.48 11.20
CA THR A 50 -3.63 7.69 10.87
C THR A 50 -2.84 8.95 11.21
N ALA A 51 -2.22 9.01 12.39
CA ALA A 51 -1.36 10.12 12.80
C ALA A 51 -0.14 10.29 11.85
N SER A 52 0.47 9.18 11.43
CA SER A 52 1.60 9.21 10.49
C SER A 52 1.19 9.71 9.10
N LYS A 53 -0.01 9.37 8.62
CA LYS A 53 -0.56 9.86 7.35
C LYS A 53 -0.88 11.35 7.40
N ALA A 54 -1.52 11.83 8.48
CA ALA A 54 -1.81 13.24 8.69
C ALA A 54 -0.53 14.07 8.74
N LYS A 55 0.46 13.64 9.53
CA LYS A 55 1.77 14.29 9.61
C LYS A 55 2.46 14.35 8.24
N ALA A 56 2.44 13.26 7.46
CA ALA A 56 3.05 13.24 6.13
C ALA A 56 2.36 14.22 5.16
N ALA A 57 1.02 14.37 5.26
CA ALA A 57 0.28 15.35 4.46
C ALA A 57 0.66 16.79 4.84
N GLU A 58 0.76 17.10 6.13
CA GLU A 58 1.18 18.41 6.64
C GLU A 58 2.62 18.75 6.22
N GLU A 59 3.57 17.80 6.37
CA GLU A 59 4.97 17.94 5.92
C GLU A 59 5.06 18.22 4.42
N ALA A 60 4.14 17.66 3.62
CA ALA A 60 4.05 17.92 2.18
C ALA A 60 3.31 19.24 1.82
N GLY A 61 2.91 20.06 2.80
CA GLY A 61 2.19 21.32 2.58
C GLY A 61 0.72 21.16 2.22
N MET A 62 0.14 19.98 2.35
CA MET A 62 -1.26 19.70 2.03
C MET A 62 -2.22 20.22 3.11
N TYR A 63 -3.48 20.42 2.75
CA TYR A 63 -4.57 20.53 3.71
C TYR A 63 -4.91 19.13 4.22
N SER A 64 -4.99 18.96 5.54
CA SER A 64 -5.25 17.66 6.16
C SER A 64 -6.44 17.76 7.11
N VAL A 65 -7.40 16.86 6.93
CA VAL A 65 -8.54 16.66 7.85
C VAL A 65 -8.44 15.27 8.45
N ASN A 66 -8.43 15.19 9.77
CA ASN A 66 -8.39 13.93 10.49
C ASN A 66 -9.67 13.78 11.31
N LEU A 67 -10.59 12.94 10.84
CA LEU A 67 -11.86 12.66 11.49
C LEU A 67 -11.76 11.39 12.32
N ARG A 68 -11.88 11.53 13.63
CA ARG A 68 -12.03 10.41 14.56
C ARG A 68 -13.49 10.29 14.94
N LEU A 69 -14.10 9.15 14.61
CA LEU A 69 -15.47 8.83 14.93
C LEU A 69 -15.52 7.75 16.04
N PRO A 70 -16.49 7.79 16.95
CA PRO A 70 -16.65 6.79 17.98
C PRO A 70 -16.83 5.38 17.42
N ALA A 71 -16.50 4.34 18.22
CA ALA A 71 -16.65 2.94 17.79
C ALA A 71 -18.10 2.55 17.49
N GLU A 72 -19.05 3.23 18.14
CA GLU A 72 -20.50 3.03 18.00
C GLU A 72 -21.09 3.71 16.77
N THR A 73 -20.28 4.45 16.00
CA THR A 73 -20.72 5.12 14.77
C THR A 73 -21.47 4.15 13.86
N THR A 74 -22.65 4.56 13.43
CA THR A 74 -23.48 3.76 12.53
C THR A 74 -22.99 3.88 11.08
N GLN A 75 -23.33 2.88 10.26
CA GLN A 75 -23.05 2.96 8.82
C GLN A 75 -23.69 4.20 8.17
N ALA A 76 -24.92 4.54 8.52
CA ALA A 76 -25.62 5.72 7.99
C ALA A 76 -24.89 7.02 8.34
N GLU A 77 -24.36 7.12 9.55
CA GLU A 77 -23.59 8.29 9.96
C GLU A 77 -22.27 8.40 9.22
N LEU A 78 -21.53 7.29 9.06
CA LEU A 78 -20.29 7.30 8.27
C LEU A 78 -20.55 7.63 6.80
N LEU A 79 -21.63 7.11 6.20
CA LEU A 79 -22.01 7.47 4.83
C LEU A 79 -22.28 8.97 4.70
N ARG A 80 -23.00 9.58 5.63
CA ARG A 80 -23.23 11.02 5.65
C ARG A 80 -21.92 11.82 5.71
N ARG A 81 -20.94 11.37 6.53
CA ARG A 81 -19.61 12.00 6.59
C ARG A 81 -18.84 11.85 5.26
N VAL A 82 -18.96 10.70 4.61
CA VAL A 82 -18.36 10.51 3.28
C VAL A 82 -19.00 11.46 2.25
N ASP A 83 -20.32 11.65 2.30
CA ASP A 83 -21.04 12.59 1.41
C ASP A 83 -20.57 14.04 1.64
N GLU A 84 -20.41 14.46 2.88
CA GLU A 84 -19.87 15.78 3.22
C GLU A 84 -18.46 15.97 2.65
N LEU A 85 -17.58 14.96 2.75
CA LEU A 85 -16.23 14.99 2.20
C LEU A 85 -16.22 14.93 0.65
N ASN A 86 -17.13 14.19 0.05
CA ASN A 86 -17.30 14.17 -1.40
C ASN A 86 -17.70 15.56 -1.94
N ALA A 87 -18.58 16.27 -1.21
CA ALA A 87 -19.03 17.61 -1.59
C ALA A 87 -18.01 18.73 -1.29
N ASP A 88 -17.08 18.50 -0.36
CA ASP A 88 -16.06 19.49 0.00
C ASP A 88 -15.02 19.65 -1.12
N PHE A 89 -14.98 20.83 -1.76
CA PHE A 89 -14.02 21.15 -2.82
C PHE A 89 -12.58 21.27 -2.35
N LYS A 90 -12.33 21.46 -1.05
CA LYS A 90 -10.99 21.48 -0.45
C LYS A 90 -10.39 20.09 -0.28
N ILE A 91 -11.23 19.02 -0.34
CA ILE A 91 -10.81 17.64 -0.20
C ILE A 91 -10.66 17.01 -1.59
N HIS A 92 -9.46 16.57 -1.90
CA HIS A 92 -9.09 15.91 -3.15
C HIS A 92 -8.91 14.39 -2.97
N GLY A 93 -8.59 13.96 -1.75
CA GLY A 93 -8.47 12.56 -1.40
C GLY A 93 -9.21 12.22 -0.12
N ILE A 94 -9.89 11.07 -0.11
CA ILE A 94 -10.58 10.50 1.06
C ILE A 94 -9.97 9.14 1.32
N LEU A 95 -9.58 8.91 2.57
CA LEU A 95 -9.10 7.62 3.06
C LEU A 95 -9.94 7.21 4.26
N ILE A 96 -10.51 6.02 4.19
CA ILE A 96 -11.17 5.37 5.33
C ILE A 96 -10.22 4.35 5.92
N GLN A 97 -9.80 4.57 7.17
CA GLN A 97 -8.85 3.67 7.84
C GLN A 97 -9.51 2.33 8.17
N MET A 98 -8.96 1.26 7.62
CA MET A 98 -9.37 -0.12 7.94
C MET A 98 -8.58 -0.68 9.14
N PRO A 99 -9.16 -1.63 9.89
CA PRO A 99 -10.50 -2.20 9.73
C PRO A 99 -11.61 -1.29 10.30
N LEU A 100 -12.82 -1.42 9.77
CA LEU A 100 -14.02 -0.80 10.31
C LEU A 100 -14.69 -1.69 11.39
N PRO A 101 -15.45 -1.11 12.34
CA PRO A 101 -16.28 -1.86 13.26
C PRO A 101 -17.30 -2.75 12.54
N LYS A 102 -17.69 -3.87 13.17
CA LYS A 102 -18.53 -4.92 12.54
C LYS A 102 -19.89 -4.46 12.02
N GLN A 103 -20.45 -3.40 12.60
CA GLN A 103 -21.75 -2.82 12.20
C GLN A 103 -21.67 -2.02 10.90
N ILE A 104 -20.48 -1.81 10.34
CA ILE A 104 -20.25 -1.03 9.14
C ILE A 104 -19.72 -1.95 8.03
N ASP A 105 -20.43 -2.01 6.92
CA ASP A 105 -19.99 -2.72 5.73
C ASP A 105 -18.95 -1.88 4.95
N ALA A 106 -17.72 -2.36 4.92
CA ALA A 106 -16.61 -1.67 4.28
C ALA A 106 -16.81 -1.47 2.77
N ASP A 107 -17.41 -2.44 2.08
CA ASP A 107 -17.64 -2.36 0.64
C ASP A 107 -18.65 -1.24 0.31
N THR A 108 -19.70 -1.09 1.11
CA THR A 108 -20.67 0.00 0.98
C THR A 108 -20.01 1.36 1.17
N ILE A 109 -19.12 1.50 2.14
CA ILE A 109 -18.41 2.76 2.40
C ILE A 109 -17.45 3.09 1.26
N ILE A 110 -16.64 2.12 0.81
CA ILE A 110 -15.71 2.33 -0.31
C ILE A 110 -16.45 2.78 -1.57
N ARG A 111 -17.57 2.15 -1.90
CA ARG A 111 -18.40 2.51 -3.07
C ARG A 111 -19.07 3.89 -2.96
N ARG A 112 -19.19 4.46 -1.76
CA ARG A 112 -19.74 5.81 -1.56
C ARG A 112 -18.74 6.92 -1.83
N ILE A 113 -17.45 6.63 -1.75
CA ILE A 113 -16.40 7.61 -2.08
C ILE A 113 -16.46 7.91 -3.57
N GLU A 114 -16.40 9.18 -3.95
CA GLU A 114 -16.25 9.56 -5.36
C GLU A 114 -14.96 8.94 -5.94
N PRO A 115 -15.02 8.21 -7.07
CA PRO A 115 -13.84 7.57 -7.66
C PRO A 115 -12.64 8.51 -7.85
N SER A 116 -12.91 9.79 -8.14
CA SER A 116 -11.90 10.84 -8.28
C SER A 116 -11.27 11.30 -6.96
N LYS A 117 -11.82 10.87 -5.81
CA LYS A 117 -11.31 11.13 -4.47
C LYS A 117 -10.85 9.86 -3.74
N ASP A 118 -11.02 8.69 -4.33
CA ASP A 118 -10.56 7.40 -3.79
C ASP A 118 -9.04 7.24 -3.96
N VAL A 119 -8.28 7.96 -3.17
CA VAL A 119 -6.80 7.97 -3.24
C VAL A 119 -6.14 6.71 -2.70
N ASP A 120 -6.90 5.84 -2.05
CA ASP A 120 -6.45 4.48 -1.68
C ASP A 120 -6.58 3.48 -2.85
N GLY A 121 -7.40 3.81 -3.87
CA GLY A 121 -7.54 3.02 -5.09
C GLY A 121 -8.37 1.74 -4.92
N PHE A 122 -9.30 1.69 -3.97
CA PHE A 122 -10.13 0.51 -3.70
C PHE A 122 -11.52 0.56 -4.32
N HIS A 123 -11.94 1.73 -4.81
CA HIS A 123 -13.23 1.88 -5.48
C HIS A 123 -13.27 0.99 -6.74
N PRO A 124 -14.37 0.25 -7.00
CA PRO A 124 -14.48 -0.66 -8.15
C PRO A 124 -14.16 -0.02 -9.52
N VAL A 125 -14.46 1.27 -9.70
CA VAL A 125 -14.08 2.02 -10.90
C VAL A 125 -12.56 2.11 -11.04
N ASN A 126 -11.84 2.49 -9.99
CA ASN A 126 -10.37 2.57 -10.01
C ASN A 126 -9.73 1.19 -10.18
N VAL A 127 -10.27 0.17 -9.51
CA VAL A 127 -9.82 -1.22 -9.68
C VAL A 127 -10.04 -1.70 -11.11
N GLY A 128 -11.19 -1.38 -11.73
CA GLY A 128 -11.48 -1.70 -13.13
C GLY A 128 -10.49 -1.01 -14.08
N LYS A 129 -10.29 0.30 -13.92
CA LYS A 129 -9.31 1.09 -14.69
C LYS A 129 -7.91 0.51 -14.58
N MET A 130 -7.46 0.24 -13.36
CA MET A 130 -6.16 -0.39 -13.12
C MET A 130 -6.05 -1.75 -13.84
N LEU A 131 -7.07 -2.61 -13.77
CA LEU A 131 -7.05 -3.93 -14.38
C LEU A 131 -6.91 -3.88 -15.91
N ILE A 132 -7.59 -2.93 -16.56
CA ILE A 132 -7.52 -2.76 -18.02
C ILE A 132 -6.39 -1.85 -18.50
N GLY A 133 -5.57 -1.32 -17.59
CA GLY A 133 -4.39 -0.52 -17.90
C GLY A 133 -4.67 0.97 -18.15
N GLU A 134 -5.87 1.47 -17.82
CA GLU A 134 -6.17 2.91 -17.86
C GLU A 134 -5.37 3.65 -16.79
N ARG A 135 -4.88 4.84 -17.16
CA ARG A 135 -3.96 5.62 -16.32
C ARG A 135 -4.63 6.79 -15.58
N ASP A 136 -5.90 7.04 -15.81
CA ASP A 136 -6.66 8.13 -15.19
C ASP A 136 -7.39 7.74 -13.89
N GLY A 137 -7.22 6.48 -13.42
CA GLY A 137 -7.65 5.99 -12.11
C GLY A 137 -6.54 6.02 -11.05
N PHE A 138 -6.87 5.66 -9.83
CA PHE A 138 -5.91 5.50 -8.72
C PHE A 138 -5.52 4.04 -8.54
N ILE A 139 -4.23 3.82 -8.34
CA ILE A 139 -3.68 2.50 -8.02
C ILE A 139 -3.61 2.37 -6.50
N PRO A 140 -3.95 1.20 -5.92
CA PRO A 140 -3.78 0.95 -4.49
C PRO A 140 -2.36 1.28 -4.02
N CYS A 141 -2.26 2.04 -2.91
CA CYS A 141 -1.01 2.65 -2.47
C CYS A 141 0.10 1.63 -2.22
N THR A 142 -0.20 0.49 -1.58
CA THR A 142 0.82 -0.53 -1.28
C THR A 142 1.36 -1.19 -2.56
N PRO A 143 0.53 -1.70 -3.50
CA PRO A 143 0.99 -2.20 -4.79
C PRO A 143 1.78 -1.19 -5.62
N ALA A 144 1.32 0.07 -5.69
CA ALA A 144 2.06 1.13 -6.37
C ALA A 144 3.43 1.35 -5.73
N GLY A 145 3.50 1.34 -4.39
CA GLY A 145 4.74 1.44 -3.65
C GLY A 145 5.71 0.29 -3.92
N ILE A 146 5.20 -0.94 -4.08
CA ILE A 146 6.01 -2.11 -4.43
C ILE A 146 6.62 -1.95 -5.83
N GLN A 147 5.86 -1.48 -6.83
CA GLN A 147 6.41 -1.21 -8.17
C GLN A 147 7.54 -0.16 -8.11
N VAL A 148 7.36 0.91 -7.31
CA VAL A 148 8.40 1.92 -7.10
C VAL A 148 9.63 1.31 -6.41
N LEU A 149 9.46 0.46 -5.39
CA LEU A 149 10.58 -0.25 -4.74
C LEU A 149 11.37 -1.09 -5.74
N LEU A 150 10.71 -1.89 -6.56
CA LEU A 150 11.35 -2.71 -7.60
C LEU A 150 12.14 -1.84 -8.59
N LYS A 151 11.51 -0.79 -9.12
CA LYS A 151 12.13 0.15 -10.07
C LYS A 151 13.35 0.85 -9.47
N GLU A 152 13.23 1.47 -8.31
CA GLU A 152 14.32 2.24 -7.68
C GLU A 152 15.47 1.32 -7.19
N SER A 153 15.18 0.03 -7.00
CA SER A 153 16.20 -0.99 -6.69
C SER A 153 16.82 -1.63 -7.92
N GLY A 154 16.52 -1.12 -9.13
CA GLY A 154 17.07 -1.61 -10.40
C GLY A 154 16.60 -3.02 -10.80
N VAL A 155 15.46 -3.47 -10.29
CA VAL A 155 14.89 -4.77 -10.63
C VAL A 155 14.21 -4.71 -11.99
N LYS A 156 14.70 -5.49 -12.94
CA LYS A 156 14.05 -5.66 -14.25
C LYS A 156 12.93 -6.67 -14.13
N THR A 157 11.72 -6.27 -14.51
CA THR A 157 10.51 -7.07 -14.40
C THR A 157 10.07 -7.78 -15.69
N PRO A 158 10.30 -7.22 -16.91
CA PRO A 158 9.86 -7.87 -18.16
C PRO A 158 10.40 -9.29 -18.33
N GLY A 159 9.48 -10.22 -18.62
CA GLY A 159 9.79 -11.64 -18.84
C GLY A 159 10.08 -12.44 -17.57
N LYS A 160 9.92 -11.85 -16.37
CA LYS A 160 10.17 -12.51 -15.09
C LYS A 160 8.94 -13.29 -14.59
N ASN A 161 9.20 -14.35 -13.85
CA ASN A 161 8.15 -15.05 -13.10
C ASN A 161 7.91 -14.34 -11.77
N CYS A 162 6.74 -13.73 -11.62
CA CYS A 162 6.32 -13.07 -10.40
C CYS A 162 5.31 -13.97 -9.66
N VAL A 163 5.65 -14.37 -8.45
CA VAL A 163 4.71 -15.11 -7.57
C VAL A 163 4.23 -14.17 -6.48
N VAL A 164 2.91 -14.05 -6.37
CA VAL A 164 2.23 -13.23 -5.36
C VAL A 164 1.53 -14.15 -4.37
N ILE A 165 1.94 -14.14 -3.11
CA ILE A 165 1.27 -14.87 -2.03
C ILE A 165 0.28 -13.95 -1.34
N GLY A 166 -1.00 -14.24 -1.49
CA GLY A 166 -2.13 -13.43 -1.01
C GLY A 166 -3.05 -13.02 -2.15
N ARG A 167 -4.34 -12.83 -1.82
CA ARG A 167 -5.38 -12.41 -2.80
C ARG A 167 -6.36 -11.39 -2.23
N SER A 168 -5.87 -10.56 -1.30
CA SER A 168 -6.66 -9.45 -0.77
C SER A 168 -6.93 -8.39 -1.85
N ILE A 169 -7.97 -7.59 -1.65
CA ILE A 169 -8.25 -6.42 -2.51
C ILE A 169 -7.21 -5.31 -2.29
N ILE A 170 -6.54 -5.32 -1.14
CA ILE A 170 -5.57 -4.30 -0.74
C ILE A 170 -4.21 -4.50 -1.41
N VAL A 171 -3.75 -5.76 -1.56
CA VAL A 171 -2.42 -6.07 -2.09
C VAL A 171 -2.45 -7.14 -3.18
N GLY A 172 -2.91 -8.36 -2.88
CA GLY A 172 -2.68 -9.51 -3.75
C GLY A 172 -3.30 -9.39 -5.14
N LYS A 173 -4.59 -9.08 -5.23
CA LYS A 173 -5.28 -8.89 -6.52
C LYS A 173 -4.71 -7.71 -7.32
N PRO A 174 -4.58 -6.49 -6.75
CA PRO A 174 -3.99 -5.37 -7.48
C PRO A 174 -2.53 -5.61 -7.85
N MET A 175 -1.75 -6.29 -7.02
CA MET A 175 -0.37 -6.59 -7.35
C MET A 175 -0.26 -7.52 -8.55
N ALA A 176 -1.08 -8.56 -8.61
CA ALA A 176 -1.12 -9.46 -9.76
C ALA A 176 -1.51 -8.70 -11.04
N ALA A 177 -2.56 -7.86 -10.97
CA ALA A 177 -2.99 -7.04 -12.09
C ALA A 177 -1.90 -6.08 -12.58
N LEU A 178 -1.17 -5.45 -11.66
CA LEU A 178 -0.10 -4.51 -12.02
C LEU A 178 1.12 -5.19 -12.64
N MET A 179 1.54 -6.34 -12.09
CA MET A 179 2.76 -7.02 -12.57
C MET A 179 2.59 -7.70 -13.93
N MET A 180 1.34 -7.96 -14.38
CA MET A 180 1.08 -8.51 -15.72
C MET A 180 0.82 -7.45 -16.81
N GLN A 181 0.78 -6.15 -16.47
CA GLN A 181 0.54 -5.08 -17.43
C GLN A 181 1.67 -4.95 -18.44
N ASP A 182 1.35 -4.46 -19.64
CA ASP A 182 2.33 -4.19 -20.70
C ASP A 182 3.02 -2.84 -20.49
N ASN A 183 4.10 -2.86 -19.70
CA ASN A 183 4.98 -1.72 -19.47
C ASN A 183 6.31 -2.16 -18.84
N ASP A 184 7.33 -1.29 -18.88
CA ASP A 184 8.71 -1.58 -18.43
C ASP A 184 8.84 -1.89 -16.93
N ASN A 185 7.84 -1.57 -16.10
CA ASN A 185 7.84 -1.86 -14.66
C ASN A 185 6.97 -3.08 -14.31
N ALA A 186 6.55 -3.85 -15.29
CA ALA A 186 5.67 -5.00 -15.19
C ALA A 186 6.09 -6.09 -16.19
N ASN A 187 5.19 -6.51 -17.11
CA ASN A 187 5.46 -7.53 -18.14
C ASN A 187 5.94 -8.87 -17.56
N CYS A 188 5.42 -9.25 -16.38
CA CYS A 188 5.71 -10.51 -15.72
C CYS A 188 4.70 -11.60 -16.11
N THR A 189 5.17 -12.86 -16.12
CA THR A 189 4.24 -14.00 -15.92
C THR A 189 3.89 -14.08 -14.45
N VAL A 190 2.60 -14.01 -14.11
CA VAL A 190 2.17 -13.88 -12.71
C VAL A 190 1.43 -15.12 -12.23
N THR A 191 1.88 -15.68 -11.10
CA THR A 191 1.20 -16.75 -10.37
C THR A 191 0.69 -16.21 -9.03
N VAL A 192 -0.60 -16.44 -8.72
CA VAL A 192 -1.19 -16.05 -7.44
C VAL A 192 -1.39 -17.27 -6.56
N CYS A 193 -0.74 -17.28 -5.40
CA CYS A 193 -0.89 -18.31 -4.37
C CYS A 193 -1.71 -17.79 -3.19
N HIS A 194 -2.38 -18.69 -2.49
CA HIS A 194 -3.23 -18.35 -1.36
C HIS A 194 -3.37 -19.52 -0.38
N ARG A 195 -4.11 -19.36 0.72
CA ARG A 195 -4.26 -20.37 1.78
C ARG A 195 -4.79 -21.77 1.32
N HIS A 196 -5.32 -21.87 0.11
CA HIS A 196 -5.79 -23.13 -0.48
C HIS A 196 -4.87 -23.63 -1.59
N THR A 197 -3.73 -22.97 -1.83
CA THR A 197 -2.73 -23.46 -2.79
C THR A 197 -2.03 -24.67 -2.20
N THR A 198 -2.09 -25.78 -2.91
CA THR A 198 -1.33 -26.99 -2.58
C THR A 198 0.14 -26.78 -2.98
N ASP A 199 1.05 -27.34 -2.20
CA ASP A 199 2.50 -27.25 -2.44
C ASP A 199 2.99 -25.82 -2.77
N LEU A 200 2.78 -24.91 -1.82
CA LEU A 200 3.22 -23.51 -1.97
C LEU A 200 4.70 -23.41 -2.35
N LYS A 201 5.54 -24.32 -1.85
CA LYS A 201 6.98 -24.32 -2.11
C LYS A 201 7.32 -24.52 -3.59
N SER A 202 6.61 -25.40 -4.32
CA SER A 202 6.84 -25.61 -5.74
C SER A 202 6.63 -24.33 -6.56
N HIS A 203 5.61 -23.54 -6.21
CA HIS A 203 5.35 -22.26 -6.85
C HIS A 203 6.40 -21.19 -6.50
N THR A 204 6.74 -21.04 -5.21
CA THR A 204 7.69 -20.00 -4.78
C THR A 204 9.11 -20.24 -5.29
N LYS A 205 9.50 -21.51 -5.49
CA LYS A 205 10.80 -21.89 -6.09
C LYS A 205 10.96 -21.50 -7.57
N THR A 206 9.88 -21.17 -8.27
CA THR A 206 9.95 -20.68 -9.66
C THR A 206 10.05 -19.16 -9.76
N ALA A 207 9.84 -18.44 -8.64
CA ALA A 207 9.75 -17.00 -8.62
C ALA A 207 11.11 -16.30 -8.82
N ASP A 208 11.20 -15.45 -9.83
CA ASP A 208 12.27 -14.45 -9.96
C ASP A 208 11.98 -13.26 -9.02
N ILE A 209 10.68 -12.93 -8.87
CA ILE A 209 10.17 -11.92 -7.96
C ILE A 209 9.09 -12.56 -7.10
N LEU A 210 9.30 -12.56 -5.79
CA LEU A 210 8.37 -13.13 -4.82
C LEU A 210 7.79 -12.01 -3.95
N ILE A 211 6.47 -11.81 -4.02
CA ILE A 211 5.74 -10.80 -3.24
C ILE A 211 4.88 -11.52 -2.22
N VAL A 212 5.17 -11.31 -0.93
CA VAL A 212 4.55 -12.05 0.16
C VAL A 212 3.61 -11.14 0.95
N ALA A 213 2.30 -11.41 0.84
CA ALA A 213 1.22 -10.66 1.50
C ALA A 213 0.16 -11.63 2.07
N ALA A 214 0.63 -12.58 2.88
CA ALA A 214 -0.18 -13.66 3.46
C ALA A 214 -0.84 -13.27 4.80
N GLY A 215 -0.30 -12.27 5.49
CA GLY A 215 -0.72 -11.88 6.84
C GLY A 215 -0.44 -12.96 7.88
N ARG A 216 0.64 -13.73 7.71
CA ARG A 216 1.09 -14.80 8.60
C ARG A 216 2.60 -14.73 8.76
N PRO A 217 3.10 -14.56 10.01
CA PRO A 217 4.52 -14.40 10.23
C PRO A 217 5.31 -15.62 9.77
N ARG A 218 6.45 -15.38 9.11
CA ARG A 218 7.45 -16.37 8.68
C ARG A 218 6.91 -17.54 7.85
N ILE A 219 5.85 -17.34 7.07
CA ILE A 219 5.29 -18.42 6.24
C ILE A 219 6.22 -18.83 5.09
N VAL A 220 7.11 -17.93 4.67
CA VAL A 220 8.11 -18.19 3.64
C VAL A 220 9.50 -18.28 4.27
N THR A 221 10.15 -19.42 4.08
CA THR A 221 11.50 -19.73 4.57
C THR A 221 12.51 -19.81 3.44
N GLY A 222 13.81 -19.77 3.73
CA GLY A 222 14.86 -19.77 2.71
C GLY A 222 14.84 -20.95 1.75
N ASP A 223 14.45 -22.14 2.24
CA ASP A 223 14.30 -23.34 1.43
C ASP A 223 13.10 -23.30 0.44
N MET A 224 12.22 -22.31 0.59
CA MET A 224 11.09 -22.05 -0.32
C MET A 224 11.42 -21.00 -1.39
N VAL A 225 12.56 -20.31 -1.32
CA VAL A 225 12.91 -19.23 -2.23
C VAL A 225 13.89 -19.71 -3.30
N LYS A 226 13.69 -19.29 -4.55
CA LYS A 226 14.64 -19.50 -5.64
C LYS A 226 15.92 -18.73 -5.36
N ALA A 227 17.08 -19.36 -5.55
CA ALA A 227 18.37 -18.68 -5.41
C ALA A 227 18.44 -17.46 -6.34
N GLY A 228 18.81 -16.31 -5.78
CA GLY A 228 18.90 -15.05 -6.52
C GLY A 228 17.56 -14.32 -6.76
N ALA A 229 16.44 -14.81 -6.24
CA ALA A 229 15.15 -14.12 -6.34
C ALA A 229 15.15 -12.77 -5.61
N VAL A 230 14.28 -11.86 -6.07
CA VAL A 230 13.95 -10.63 -5.36
C VAL A 230 12.73 -10.88 -4.48
N VAL A 231 12.82 -10.59 -3.18
CA VAL A 231 11.74 -10.87 -2.23
C VAL A 231 11.20 -9.57 -1.63
N ILE A 232 9.90 -9.36 -1.81
CA ILE A 232 9.16 -8.23 -1.24
C ILE A 232 8.24 -8.76 -0.14
N ASP A 233 8.58 -8.48 1.10
CA ASP A 233 7.77 -8.81 2.27
C ASP A 233 6.81 -7.66 2.58
N VAL A 234 5.53 -7.91 2.42
CA VAL A 234 4.44 -6.96 2.71
C VAL A 234 3.85 -7.19 4.11
N GLY A 235 4.24 -8.29 4.76
CA GLY A 235 3.74 -8.67 6.07
C GLY A 235 4.01 -7.61 7.14
N MET A 236 3.01 -7.37 7.99
CA MET A 236 3.13 -6.48 9.15
C MET A 236 2.43 -7.12 10.35
N ASN A 237 3.00 -8.18 10.86
CA ASN A 237 2.45 -8.94 11.96
C ASN A 237 2.98 -8.37 13.28
N ARG A 238 2.10 -8.06 14.22
CA ARG A 238 2.47 -7.67 15.57
C ARG A 238 2.56 -8.93 16.42
N ILE A 239 3.77 -9.30 16.82
CA ILE A 239 4.01 -10.48 17.65
C ILE A 239 4.48 -10.05 19.05
N ALA A 240 4.24 -10.88 20.05
CA ALA A 240 4.72 -10.65 21.41
C ALA A 240 6.26 -10.65 21.44
N ASP A 241 6.84 -9.65 22.08
CA ASP A 241 8.29 -9.58 22.37
C ASP A 241 8.51 -8.97 23.76
N PRO A 242 8.74 -9.79 24.78
CA PRO A 242 8.96 -9.31 26.15
C PRO A 242 10.18 -8.38 26.30
N ARG A 243 11.12 -8.39 25.34
CA ARG A 243 12.31 -7.53 25.36
C ARG A 243 12.04 -6.14 24.79
N SER A 244 10.92 -5.98 24.08
CA SER A 244 10.47 -4.68 23.55
C SER A 244 9.79 -3.86 24.63
N LYS A 245 10.06 -2.55 24.70
CA LYS A 245 9.38 -1.62 25.63
C LYS A 245 7.85 -1.62 25.46
N SER A 246 7.35 -1.94 24.28
CA SER A 246 5.91 -2.03 23.97
C SER A 246 5.33 -3.44 24.20
N GLY A 247 6.13 -4.42 24.63
CA GLY A 247 5.72 -5.82 24.74
C GLY A 247 5.52 -6.53 23.39
N THR A 248 5.73 -5.84 22.27
CA THR A 248 5.53 -6.38 20.93
C THR A 248 6.58 -5.89 19.95
N ARG A 249 6.76 -6.63 18.84
CA ARG A 249 7.55 -6.19 17.69
C ARG A 249 6.78 -6.45 16.38
N LEU A 250 7.18 -5.76 15.33
CA LEU A 250 6.69 -6.05 13.98
C LEU A 250 7.55 -7.13 13.33
N GLU A 251 6.90 -8.07 12.67
CA GLU A 251 7.53 -9.16 11.93
C GLU A 251 6.84 -9.35 10.59
N GLY A 252 7.63 -9.66 9.56
CA GLY A 252 7.13 -9.90 8.22
C GLY A 252 6.49 -11.28 8.04
N ASP A 253 5.98 -11.51 6.85
CA ASP A 253 5.49 -12.82 6.41
C ASP A 253 6.65 -13.74 5.96
N VAL A 254 7.85 -13.19 5.82
CA VAL A 254 9.06 -13.90 5.40
C VAL A 254 9.97 -14.13 6.61
N ASP A 255 10.55 -15.31 6.70
CA ASP A 255 11.67 -15.56 7.62
C ASP A 255 12.93 -14.87 7.08
N PHE A 256 13.09 -13.61 7.51
CA PHE A 256 14.06 -12.68 6.96
C PHE A 256 15.48 -13.24 6.96
N ASP A 257 15.90 -13.84 8.06
CA ASP A 257 17.28 -14.28 8.21
C ASP A 257 17.61 -15.42 7.25
N SER A 258 16.73 -16.44 7.15
CA SER A 258 16.96 -17.57 6.24
C SER A 258 16.80 -17.18 4.76
N VAL A 259 15.89 -16.29 4.45
CA VAL A 259 15.66 -15.84 3.06
C VAL A 259 16.76 -14.90 2.57
N ARG A 260 17.32 -14.07 3.45
CA ARG A 260 18.43 -13.18 3.13
C ARG A 260 19.66 -13.92 2.61
N GLU A 261 19.90 -15.14 3.04
CA GLU A 261 21.04 -15.94 2.58
C GLU A 261 20.85 -16.53 1.16
N VAL A 262 19.61 -16.51 0.63
CA VAL A 262 19.24 -17.15 -0.65
C VAL A 262 18.83 -16.13 -1.72
N ALA A 263 18.14 -15.07 -1.33
CA ALA A 263 17.66 -14.03 -2.23
C ALA A 263 18.83 -13.13 -2.73
N SER A 264 18.59 -12.42 -3.84
CA SER A 264 19.50 -11.35 -4.29
C SER A 264 19.17 -10.01 -3.65
N LYS A 265 17.87 -9.73 -3.44
CA LYS A 265 17.38 -8.52 -2.79
C LYS A 265 16.18 -8.86 -1.91
N ILE A 266 16.04 -8.15 -0.79
CA ILE A 266 14.93 -8.36 0.16
C ILE A 266 14.52 -7.05 0.83
N THR A 267 13.21 -6.87 1.06
CA THR A 267 12.72 -5.77 1.91
C THR A 267 12.77 -6.14 3.39
N PRO A 268 13.23 -5.25 4.28
CA PRO A 268 13.13 -5.46 5.73
C PRO A 268 11.73 -5.15 6.26
N VAL A 269 11.36 -5.78 7.37
CA VAL A 269 10.16 -5.45 8.16
C VAL A 269 10.59 -5.17 9.61
N PRO A 270 10.38 -3.94 10.11
CA PRO A 270 9.85 -2.75 9.45
C PRO A 270 10.88 -2.04 8.56
N GLY A 271 10.39 -1.20 7.63
CA GLY A 271 11.24 -0.31 6.84
C GLY A 271 11.29 -0.58 5.34
N GLY A 272 10.64 -1.65 4.88
CA GLY A 272 10.45 -1.96 3.47
C GLY A 272 9.18 -1.31 2.88
N VAL A 273 8.12 -2.10 2.74
CA VAL A 273 6.89 -1.68 2.03
C VAL A 273 6.08 -0.61 2.79
N GLY A 274 5.99 -0.69 4.13
CA GLY A 274 5.13 0.21 4.92
C GLY A 274 5.35 1.72 4.66
N PRO A 275 6.59 2.24 4.67
CA PRO A 275 6.86 3.64 4.35
C PRO A 275 6.37 4.08 2.96
N MET A 276 6.40 3.18 1.99
CA MET A 276 5.96 3.46 0.62
C MET A 276 4.45 3.65 0.52
N THR A 277 3.65 2.93 1.30
CA THR A 277 2.19 3.10 1.32
C THR A 277 1.81 4.55 1.64
N ILE A 278 2.47 5.16 2.62
CA ILE A 278 2.23 6.57 2.99
C ILE A 278 2.70 7.50 1.86
N ALA A 279 3.87 7.25 1.27
CA ALA A 279 4.39 8.08 0.19
C ALA A 279 3.46 8.05 -1.04
N MET A 280 2.92 6.88 -1.39
CA MET A 280 2.00 6.74 -2.52
C MET A 280 0.62 7.36 -2.23
N LEU A 281 0.14 7.32 -0.99
CA LEU A 281 -1.07 8.04 -0.59
C LEU A 281 -0.92 9.55 -0.82
N MET A 282 0.24 10.13 -0.45
CA MET A 282 0.52 11.54 -0.72
C MET A 282 0.59 11.81 -2.24
N ALA A 283 1.23 10.92 -3.00
CA ALA A 283 1.31 11.02 -4.46
C ALA A 283 -0.07 10.98 -5.13
N ASN A 284 -0.95 10.06 -4.71
CA ASN A 284 -2.32 9.96 -5.22
C ASN A 284 -3.15 11.21 -4.85
N THR A 285 -2.97 11.76 -3.64
CA THR A 285 -3.69 12.97 -3.21
C THR A 285 -3.28 14.20 -4.02
N VAL A 286 -1.98 14.37 -4.29
CA VAL A 286 -1.49 15.45 -5.17
C VAL A 286 -2.01 15.26 -6.58
N ARG A 287 -1.97 14.04 -7.10
CA ARG A 287 -2.50 13.72 -8.43
C ARG A 287 -4.00 13.99 -8.52
N ALA A 288 -4.79 13.67 -7.49
CA ALA A 288 -6.22 13.99 -7.45
C ALA A 288 -6.49 15.51 -7.54
N ALA A 289 -5.61 16.32 -6.94
CA ALA A 289 -5.69 17.77 -7.08
C ALA A 289 -5.27 18.24 -8.48
N GLU A 290 -4.17 17.69 -9.05
CA GLU A 290 -3.72 17.99 -10.42
C GLU A 290 -4.81 17.70 -11.47
N MET A 291 -5.57 16.62 -11.32
CA MET A 291 -6.67 16.24 -12.23
C MET A 291 -7.84 17.23 -12.20
N ARG A 292 -7.86 18.20 -11.29
CA ARG A 292 -8.87 19.27 -11.24
C ARG A 292 -8.42 20.58 -11.88
N LEU A 293 -7.17 20.66 -12.29
CA LEU A 293 -6.71 21.77 -13.10
C LEU A 293 -7.32 21.65 -14.51
N PRO A 294 -7.70 22.78 -15.14
CA PRO A 294 -8.22 22.80 -16.49
C PRO A 294 -7.21 22.32 -17.53
#